data_db755b64df59a2c4cf084d4697f60d29
#
_entry.id   db755b64df59a2c4cf084d4697f60d29
#
_cell.length_a   1.000
_cell.length_b   1.000
_cell.length_c   1.000
_cell.angle_alpha   90.00
_cell.angle_beta   90.00
_cell.angle_gamma   90.00
#
_symmetry.space_group_name_H-M   'P 1'
#
loop_
_entity.id
_entity.type
_entity.pdbx_description
1 polymer ?
#
loop_
_entity_poly.entity_id
_entity_poly.type
_entity_poly.pdbx_seq_one_letter_code
_entity_poly.pdbx_strand_id
1 'polypeptide(L)'
;MTEIRIKHIACIGAGYVGGPTMAVIAQKCPDIKVTVVDISRERIAEWNDSNLDNLPIYEPGLKEVVAEARGRNLFFSTDVEGAIREADMIFISVNTPTKTYGVGKGMAADLKYVELCARQIANVATGNKIVVEKSTLPVRTAQSIRTILDAESNGLQFQVLSNPEFLAEGTAVSDLLNPDRVLIGGSEEEGGQAAVRALVEIYARWVDRSKILTTNIWSSELSKLTANAFLAQRVSSINAISALCEKSGADVDEIARAIGMDSRIGPKFLKASVGFGGSCFQKDILNLVYIARSY
;
A
#
# COMPACT_ATOMS: atom_id res chain seq x y z
N MET A 1 17.12 13.83 20.17
CA MET A 1 16.44 12.92 19.21
C MET A 1 17.03 13.19 17.84
N THR A 2 17.69 12.19 17.23
CA THR A 2 18.35 12.37 15.93
C THR A 2 17.27 12.38 14.85
N GLU A 3 17.14 13.50 14.14
CA GLU A 3 16.25 13.63 12.99
C GLU A 3 16.83 12.82 11.82
N ILE A 4 16.05 11.86 11.28
CA ILE A 4 16.45 11.09 10.10
C ILE A 4 16.03 11.88 8.86
N ARG A 5 17.01 12.38 8.12
CA ARG A 5 16.75 13.09 6.86
C ARG A 5 16.77 12.11 5.68
N ILE A 6 15.67 12.05 4.96
CA ILE A 6 15.52 11.23 3.75
C ILE A 6 15.86 12.07 2.53
N LYS A 7 16.83 11.61 1.75
CA LYS A 7 17.26 12.23 0.49
C LYS A 7 16.94 11.36 -0.72
N HIS A 8 16.92 10.04 -0.52
CA HIS A 8 16.64 9.09 -1.59
C HIS A 8 15.66 8.02 -1.11
N ILE A 9 14.58 7.86 -1.86
CA ILE A 9 13.58 6.79 -1.69
C ILE A 9 13.72 5.81 -2.86
N ALA A 10 13.84 4.52 -2.56
CA ALA A 10 13.66 3.46 -3.53
C ALA A 10 12.30 2.79 -3.34
N CYS A 11 11.67 2.34 -4.42
CA CYS A 11 10.47 1.51 -4.37
C CYS A 11 10.70 0.25 -5.21
N ILE A 12 10.62 -0.91 -4.58
CA ILE A 12 10.68 -2.20 -5.25
C ILE A 12 9.27 -2.62 -5.64
N GLY A 13 8.99 -2.62 -6.94
CA GLY A 13 7.69 -2.88 -7.54
C GLY A 13 7.09 -1.64 -8.22
N ALA A 14 7.07 -1.65 -9.55
CA ALA A 14 6.52 -0.59 -10.39
C ALA A 14 5.07 -0.87 -10.83
N GLY A 15 4.31 -1.55 -9.96
CA GLY A 15 2.91 -1.90 -10.18
C GLY A 15 1.95 -0.77 -9.80
N TYR A 16 0.65 -1.13 -9.75
CA TYR A 16 -0.47 -0.22 -9.52
C TYR A 16 -0.37 0.64 -8.24
N VAL A 17 0.25 0.10 -7.19
CA VAL A 17 0.46 0.84 -5.94
C VAL A 17 1.79 1.61 -5.96
N GLY A 18 2.89 0.94 -6.32
CA GLY A 18 4.23 1.53 -6.24
C GLY A 18 4.43 2.70 -7.21
N GLY A 19 4.06 2.52 -8.48
CA GLY A 19 4.25 3.54 -9.50
C GLY A 19 3.55 4.87 -9.18
N PRO A 20 2.22 4.90 -9.04
CA PRO A 20 1.48 6.12 -8.73
C PRO A 20 1.87 6.74 -7.39
N THR A 21 2.06 5.92 -6.33
CA THR A 21 2.47 6.44 -5.01
C THR A 21 3.81 7.18 -5.11
N MET A 22 4.78 6.57 -5.77
CA MET A 22 6.11 7.18 -5.90
C MET A 22 6.10 8.41 -6.81
N ALA A 23 5.26 8.41 -7.85
CA ALA A 23 5.08 9.59 -8.71
C ALA A 23 4.54 10.79 -7.91
N VAL A 24 3.51 10.57 -7.06
CA VAL A 24 2.97 11.63 -6.18
C VAL A 24 4.00 12.08 -5.14
N ILE A 25 4.72 11.15 -4.49
CA ILE A 25 5.79 11.52 -3.56
C ILE A 25 6.86 12.36 -4.26
N ALA A 26 7.30 11.97 -5.45
CA ALA A 26 8.29 12.72 -6.20
C ALA A 26 7.78 14.12 -6.62
N GLN A 27 6.51 14.22 -7.00
CA GLN A 27 5.88 15.51 -7.30
C GLN A 27 5.89 16.44 -6.09
N LYS A 28 5.47 15.93 -4.93
CA LYS A 28 5.31 16.72 -3.69
C LYS A 28 6.62 16.96 -2.92
N CYS A 29 7.64 16.16 -3.21
CA CYS A 29 8.95 16.23 -2.55
C CYS A 29 10.08 16.40 -3.59
N PRO A 30 10.21 17.58 -4.24
CA PRO A 30 11.15 17.77 -5.35
C PRO A 30 12.63 17.69 -4.93
N ASP A 31 12.92 17.79 -3.65
CA ASP A 31 14.23 17.67 -3.03
C ASP A 31 14.61 16.21 -2.67
N ILE A 32 13.70 15.26 -2.84
CA ILE A 32 13.92 13.83 -2.61
C ILE A 32 14.04 13.12 -3.95
N LYS A 33 15.15 12.42 -4.17
CA LYS A 33 15.28 11.50 -5.32
C LYS A 33 14.41 10.27 -5.08
N VAL A 34 13.58 9.89 -6.06
CA VAL A 34 12.72 8.70 -6.00
C VAL A 34 13.08 7.78 -7.16
N THR A 35 13.49 6.56 -6.85
CA THR A 35 13.81 5.52 -7.84
C THR A 35 12.86 4.35 -7.69
N VAL A 36 12.03 4.11 -8.69
CA VAL A 36 11.13 2.95 -8.75
C VAL A 36 11.81 1.85 -9.55
N VAL A 37 11.90 0.66 -8.99
CA VAL A 37 12.55 -0.48 -9.64
C VAL A 37 11.62 -1.67 -9.78
N ASP A 38 11.74 -2.37 -10.90
CA ASP A 38 11.02 -3.61 -11.18
C ASP A 38 11.90 -4.55 -11.99
N ILE A 39 11.73 -5.85 -11.80
CA ILE A 39 12.41 -6.89 -12.58
C ILE A 39 11.88 -6.99 -14.02
N SER A 40 10.67 -6.50 -14.27
CA SER A 40 10.07 -6.47 -15.61
C SER A 40 10.65 -5.33 -16.43
N ARG A 41 11.50 -5.69 -17.39
CA ARG A 41 12.08 -4.73 -18.36
C ARG A 41 10.99 -4.05 -19.19
N GLU A 42 9.95 -4.77 -19.56
CA GLU A 42 8.81 -4.26 -20.32
C GLU A 42 8.09 -3.15 -19.54
N ARG A 43 7.70 -3.42 -18.28
CA ARG A 43 7.05 -2.44 -17.41
C ARG A 43 7.90 -1.19 -17.19
N ILE A 44 9.22 -1.37 -17.00
CA ILE A 44 10.13 -0.22 -16.85
C ILE A 44 10.27 0.56 -18.17
N ALA A 45 10.26 -0.11 -19.32
CA ALA A 45 10.25 0.56 -20.61
C ALA A 45 8.99 1.41 -20.80
N GLU A 46 7.81 0.87 -20.45
CA GLU A 46 6.54 1.61 -20.48
C GLU A 46 6.55 2.84 -19.57
N TRP A 47 7.06 2.72 -18.33
CA TRP A 47 7.23 3.85 -17.42
C TRP A 47 8.18 4.92 -17.96
N ASN A 48 9.14 4.55 -18.80
CA ASN A 48 10.13 5.44 -19.42
C ASN A 48 9.73 5.91 -20.83
N ASP A 49 8.63 5.42 -21.39
CA ASP A 49 8.19 5.81 -22.72
C ASP A 49 7.98 7.33 -22.80
N SER A 50 8.44 7.94 -23.89
CA SER A 50 8.26 9.36 -24.15
C SER A 50 6.79 9.74 -24.34
N ASN A 51 5.98 8.82 -24.87
CA ASN A 51 4.53 8.96 -24.94
C ASN A 51 3.89 8.48 -23.62
N LEU A 52 3.38 9.42 -22.85
CA LEU A 52 2.71 9.13 -21.58
C LEU A 52 1.38 8.35 -21.74
N ASP A 53 0.86 8.19 -22.93
CA ASP A 53 -0.29 7.31 -23.18
C ASP A 53 0.06 5.83 -23.04
N ASN A 54 1.36 5.51 -23.13
CA ASN A 54 1.89 4.15 -22.97
C ASN A 54 2.26 3.78 -21.54
N LEU A 55 1.91 4.62 -20.55
CA LEU A 55 2.14 4.24 -19.14
C LEU A 55 1.45 2.92 -18.84
N PRO A 56 2.09 2.01 -18.07
CA PRO A 56 1.55 0.66 -17.81
C PRO A 56 0.31 0.66 -16.89
N ILE A 57 -0.09 1.82 -16.41
CA ILE A 57 -1.22 2.03 -15.49
C ILE A 57 -2.04 3.21 -16.01
N TYR A 58 -3.34 2.97 -16.16
CA TYR A 58 -4.28 4.02 -16.48
C TYR A 58 -4.97 4.50 -15.20
N GLU A 59 -4.68 5.76 -14.80
CA GLU A 59 -5.36 6.46 -13.73
C GLU A 59 -5.53 7.94 -14.09
N PRO A 60 -6.69 8.53 -13.86
CA PRO A 60 -6.89 9.96 -14.09
C PRO A 60 -5.87 10.80 -13.31
N GLY A 61 -5.19 11.72 -13.98
CA GLY A 61 -4.19 12.60 -13.39
C GLY A 61 -2.77 12.00 -13.28
N LEU A 62 -2.58 10.71 -13.59
CA LEU A 62 -1.26 10.07 -13.47
C LEU A 62 -0.25 10.63 -14.47
N LYS A 63 -0.68 10.91 -15.71
CA LYS A 63 0.18 11.44 -16.75
C LYS A 63 0.78 12.79 -16.37
N GLU A 64 -0.02 13.68 -15.81
CA GLU A 64 0.37 15.00 -15.36
C GLU A 64 1.39 14.92 -14.22
N VAL A 65 1.14 14.05 -13.24
CA VAL A 65 2.05 13.82 -12.10
C VAL A 65 3.39 13.25 -12.59
N VAL A 66 3.36 12.26 -13.47
CA VAL A 66 4.58 11.67 -14.05
C VAL A 66 5.33 12.68 -14.92
N ALA A 67 4.63 13.44 -15.76
CA ALA A 67 5.24 14.47 -16.62
C ALA A 67 6.01 15.51 -15.79
N GLU A 68 5.49 15.91 -14.63
CA GLU A 68 6.12 16.90 -13.77
C GLU A 68 7.36 16.36 -13.04
N ALA A 69 7.36 15.10 -12.62
CA ALA A 69 8.37 14.53 -11.75
C ALA A 69 9.45 13.71 -12.48
N ARG A 70 9.09 12.99 -13.55
CA ARG A 70 9.99 12.11 -14.30
C ARG A 70 11.13 12.90 -14.95
N GLY A 71 12.37 12.44 -14.72
CA GLY A 71 13.58 13.13 -15.20
C GLY A 71 14.03 14.30 -14.31
N ARG A 72 13.17 14.81 -13.44
CA ARG A 72 13.55 15.78 -12.40
C ARG A 72 14.11 15.06 -11.17
N ASN A 73 13.28 14.29 -10.50
CA ASN A 73 13.63 13.53 -9.29
C ASN A 73 12.94 12.15 -9.23
N LEU A 74 12.13 11.78 -10.23
CA LEU A 74 11.51 10.46 -10.39
C LEU A 74 12.21 9.69 -11.50
N PHE A 75 12.68 8.48 -11.19
CA PHE A 75 13.41 7.60 -12.10
C PHE A 75 12.85 6.19 -12.04
N PHE A 76 12.84 5.48 -13.19
CA PHE A 76 12.43 4.09 -13.30
C PHE A 76 13.58 3.27 -13.84
N SER A 77 13.90 2.14 -13.18
CA SER A 77 15.08 1.33 -13.52
C SER A 77 14.84 -0.16 -13.25
N THR A 78 15.63 -1.01 -13.88
CA THR A 78 15.73 -2.43 -13.56
C THR A 78 16.91 -2.73 -12.60
N ASP A 79 17.71 -1.72 -12.24
CA ASP A 79 18.82 -1.85 -11.30
C ASP A 79 18.32 -1.78 -9.84
N VAL A 80 17.79 -2.91 -9.38
CA VAL A 80 17.28 -3.05 -8.00
C VAL A 80 18.38 -2.85 -6.97
N GLU A 81 19.56 -3.42 -7.23
CA GLU A 81 20.68 -3.35 -6.27
C GLU A 81 21.24 -1.94 -6.12
N GLY A 82 21.42 -1.21 -7.24
CA GLY A 82 21.86 0.17 -7.21
C GLY A 82 20.88 1.04 -6.42
N ALA A 83 19.57 0.88 -6.65
CA ALA A 83 18.55 1.60 -5.92
C ALA A 83 18.57 1.30 -4.40
N ILE A 84 18.75 0.03 -4.00
CA ILE A 84 18.87 -0.36 -2.59
C ILE A 84 20.09 0.29 -1.94
N ARG A 85 21.26 0.28 -2.61
CA ARG A 85 22.50 0.87 -2.06
C ARG A 85 22.33 2.36 -1.78
N GLU A 86 21.75 3.10 -2.70
CA GLU A 86 21.62 4.55 -2.64
C GLU A 86 20.51 5.04 -1.69
N ALA A 87 19.44 4.27 -1.50
CA ALA A 87 18.27 4.72 -0.77
C ALA A 87 18.49 4.84 0.74
N ASP A 88 17.89 5.86 1.35
CA ASP A 88 17.73 5.98 2.80
C ASP A 88 16.46 5.22 3.26
N MET A 89 15.41 5.24 2.43
CA MET A 89 14.13 4.60 2.69
C MET A 89 13.72 3.75 1.49
N ILE A 90 13.29 2.50 1.75
CA ILE A 90 12.94 1.52 0.71
C ILE A 90 11.51 1.07 0.90
N PHE A 91 10.66 1.31 -0.08
CA PHE A 91 9.29 0.80 -0.11
C PHE A 91 9.25 -0.56 -0.80
N ILE A 92 8.59 -1.52 -0.17
CA ILE A 92 8.26 -2.83 -0.75
C ILE A 92 6.82 -2.77 -1.24
N SER A 93 6.64 -2.76 -2.56
CA SER A 93 5.34 -2.67 -3.24
C SER A 93 5.16 -3.78 -4.26
N VAL A 94 5.50 -5.01 -3.86
CA VAL A 94 5.42 -6.20 -4.70
C VAL A 94 4.09 -6.93 -4.52
N ASN A 95 3.75 -7.78 -5.48
CA ASN A 95 2.53 -8.57 -5.43
C ASN A 95 2.53 -9.56 -4.26
N THR A 96 1.34 -9.72 -3.65
CA THR A 96 1.05 -10.69 -2.60
C THR A 96 -0.12 -11.59 -3.04
N PRO A 97 0.10 -12.52 -3.98
CA PRO A 97 -0.97 -13.38 -4.46
C PRO A 97 -1.46 -14.34 -3.38
N THR A 98 -2.64 -14.91 -3.58
CA THR A 98 -3.12 -15.99 -2.72
C THR A 98 -2.30 -17.25 -2.97
N LYS A 99 -1.90 -17.97 -1.90
CA LYS A 99 -1.17 -19.24 -2.00
C LYS A 99 -1.92 -20.25 -2.85
N THR A 100 -1.20 -20.91 -3.76
CA THR A 100 -1.74 -21.97 -4.63
C THR A 100 -1.41 -23.38 -4.13
N TYR A 101 -0.56 -23.52 -3.12
CA TYR A 101 -0.15 -24.80 -2.54
C TYR A 101 0.19 -24.69 -1.04
N GLY A 102 0.33 -25.84 -0.39
CA GLY A 102 0.71 -25.94 1.03
C GLY A 102 -0.34 -25.43 2.01
N VAL A 103 0.08 -25.20 3.25
CA VAL A 103 -0.77 -24.69 4.32
C VAL A 103 -1.25 -23.28 3.97
N GLY A 104 -2.56 -23.07 4.08
CA GLY A 104 -3.21 -21.81 3.70
C GLY A 104 -3.55 -21.69 2.20
N LYS A 105 -3.41 -22.78 1.40
CA LYS A 105 -3.81 -22.79 -0.01
C LYS A 105 -5.22 -22.24 -0.19
N GLY A 106 -5.37 -21.32 -1.16
CA GLY A 106 -6.64 -20.69 -1.51
C GLY A 106 -7.10 -19.59 -0.56
N MET A 107 -6.37 -19.31 0.54
CA MET A 107 -6.76 -18.33 1.54
C MET A 107 -5.62 -17.40 1.97
N ALA A 108 -4.46 -17.97 2.36
CA ALA A 108 -3.32 -17.20 2.86
C ALA A 108 -2.63 -16.41 1.73
N ALA A 109 -2.07 -15.24 2.08
CA ALA A 109 -1.18 -14.52 1.18
C ALA A 109 0.15 -15.27 1.00
N ASP A 110 0.68 -15.27 -0.22
CA ASP A 110 2.03 -15.74 -0.51
C ASP A 110 3.02 -14.57 -0.34
N LEU A 111 3.86 -14.69 0.67
CA LEU A 111 4.85 -13.67 1.04
C LEU A 111 6.19 -13.84 0.35
N LYS A 112 6.34 -14.82 -0.53
CA LYS A 112 7.62 -15.17 -1.19
C LYS A 112 8.33 -13.94 -1.78
N TYR A 113 7.59 -13.08 -2.47
CA TYR A 113 8.19 -11.90 -3.10
C TYR A 113 8.64 -10.85 -2.07
N VAL A 114 7.89 -10.69 -0.99
CA VAL A 114 8.23 -9.78 0.12
C VAL A 114 9.49 -10.29 0.83
N GLU A 115 9.57 -11.58 1.12
CA GLU A 115 10.73 -12.22 1.74
C GLU A 115 11.98 -12.11 0.86
N LEU A 116 11.84 -12.31 -0.45
CA LEU A 116 12.94 -12.14 -1.41
C LEU A 116 13.45 -10.69 -1.43
N CYS A 117 12.55 -9.70 -1.39
CA CYS A 117 12.94 -8.30 -1.27
C CYS A 117 13.69 -8.03 0.02
N ALA A 118 13.21 -8.55 1.17
CA ALA A 118 13.88 -8.37 2.46
C ALA A 118 15.29 -8.96 2.44
N ARG A 119 15.48 -10.17 1.91
CA ARG A 119 16.82 -10.79 1.75
C ARG A 119 17.72 -9.97 0.83
N GLN A 120 17.19 -9.51 -0.31
CA GLN A 120 17.97 -8.69 -1.24
C GLN A 120 18.40 -7.37 -0.58
N ILE A 121 17.50 -6.72 0.17
CA ILE A 121 17.83 -5.50 0.93
C ILE A 121 18.95 -5.79 1.93
N ALA A 122 18.85 -6.85 2.74
CA ALA A 122 19.85 -7.21 3.74
C ALA A 122 21.22 -7.45 3.12
N ASN A 123 21.28 -8.17 1.98
CA ASN A 123 22.52 -8.54 1.31
C ASN A 123 23.19 -7.37 0.58
N VAL A 124 22.41 -6.40 0.10
CA VAL A 124 22.90 -5.35 -0.81
C VAL A 124 23.10 -4.00 -0.10
N ALA A 125 22.40 -3.77 1.01
CA ALA A 125 22.49 -2.51 1.74
C ALA A 125 23.91 -2.23 2.23
N THR A 126 24.34 -0.96 2.08
CA THR A 126 25.67 -0.49 2.51
C THR A 126 25.59 0.43 3.73
N GLY A 127 24.41 0.63 4.29
CA GLY A 127 24.14 1.45 5.46
C GLY A 127 22.77 1.15 6.05
N ASN A 128 22.45 1.75 7.19
CA ASN A 128 21.17 1.62 7.85
C ASN A 128 20.05 2.11 6.92
N LYS A 129 18.89 1.43 6.94
CA LYS A 129 17.75 1.73 6.06
C LYS A 129 16.44 1.75 6.84
N ILE A 130 15.50 2.54 6.35
CA ILE A 130 14.09 2.39 6.71
C ILE A 130 13.43 1.56 5.61
N VAL A 131 12.80 0.46 5.98
CA VAL A 131 12.07 -0.43 5.06
C VAL A 131 10.58 -0.26 5.32
N VAL A 132 9.83 0.13 4.30
CA VAL A 132 8.40 0.41 4.39
C VAL A 132 7.63 -0.64 3.61
N GLU A 133 6.84 -1.45 4.28
CA GLU A 133 5.89 -2.32 3.60
C GLU A 133 4.68 -1.51 3.12
N LYS A 134 4.49 -1.46 1.80
CA LYS A 134 3.37 -0.78 1.15
C LYS A 134 2.30 -1.74 0.67
N SER A 135 2.68 -2.97 0.34
CA SER A 135 1.75 -4.02 -0.08
C SER A 135 0.72 -4.33 1.01
N THR A 136 -0.46 -4.82 0.61
CA THR A 136 -1.45 -5.36 1.56
C THR A 136 -0.95 -6.70 2.08
N LEU A 137 -0.63 -6.76 3.37
CA LEU A 137 0.06 -7.87 4.01
C LEU A 137 -0.71 -8.39 5.23
N PRO A 138 -0.56 -9.69 5.56
CA PRO A 138 -1.05 -10.25 6.81
C PRO A 138 -0.40 -9.58 8.03
N VAL A 139 -1.12 -9.54 9.14
CA VAL A 139 -0.54 -9.12 10.43
C VAL A 139 0.70 -9.96 10.77
N ARG A 140 1.75 -9.33 11.28
CA ARG A 140 3.10 -9.86 11.58
C ARG A 140 4.02 -10.06 10.37
N THR A 141 3.68 -9.60 9.19
CA THR A 141 4.62 -9.63 8.04
C THR A 141 5.83 -8.74 8.30
N ALA A 142 5.64 -7.56 8.86
CA ALA A 142 6.74 -6.67 9.24
C ALA A 142 7.71 -7.33 10.25
N GLN A 143 7.20 -8.17 11.14
CA GLN A 143 8.05 -8.96 12.05
C GLN A 143 8.88 -9.98 11.27
N SER A 144 8.32 -10.63 10.26
CA SER A 144 9.04 -11.57 9.39
C SER A 144 10.11 -10.85 8.56
N ILE A 145 9.78 -9.69 8.00
CA ILE A 145 10.73 -8.82 7.29
C ILE A 145 11.87 -8.44 8.24
N ARG A 146 11.56 -7.97 9.46
CA ARG A 146 12.56 -7.60 10.47
C ARG A 146 13.47 -8.77 10.80
N THR A 147 12.93 -9.96 11.03
CA THR A 147 13.71 -11.18 11.32
C THR A 147 14.69 -11.51 10.19
N ILE A 148 14.26 -11.40 8.94
CA ILE A 148 15.13 -11.64 7.77
C ILE A 148 16.25 -10.59 7.71
N LEU A 149 15.88 -9.31 7.85
CA LEU A 149 16.84 -8.21 7.80
C LEU A 149 17.89 -8.32 8.91
N ASP A 150 17.47 -8.61 10.15
CA ASP A 150 18.36 -8.73 11.30
C ASP A 150 19.29 -9.96 11.18
N ALA A 151 18.82 -11.08 10.60
CA ALA A 151 19.61 -12.28 10.41
C ALA A 151 20.76 -12.13 9.38
N GLU A 152 20.56 -11.27 8.38
CA GLU A 152 21.49 -11.08 7.25
C GLU A 152 22.13 -9.67 7.25
N SER A 153 21.98 -8.90 8.35
CA SER A 153 22.25 -7.45 8.40
C SER A 153 23.73 -7.04 8.33
N ASN A 154 24.67 -7.99 8.55
CA ASN A 154 26.11 -7.66 8.65
C ASN A 154 26.42 -6.47 9.59
N GLY A 155 25.64 -6.30 10.67
CA GLY A 155 25.79 -5.23 11.64
C GLY A 155 25.06 -3.93 11.29
N LEU A 156 24.33 -3.86 10.17
CA LEU A 156 23.47 -2.73 9.83
C LEU A 156 22.16 -2.78 10.63
N GLN A 157 21.59 -1.60 10.84
CA GLN A 157 20.29 -1.45 11.51
C GLN A 157 19.19 -1.13 10.48
N PHE A 158 18.11 -1.90 10.57
CA PHE A 158 16.93 -1.70 9.75
C PHE A 158 15.74 -1.33 10.63
N GLN A 159 14.98 -0.31 10.21
CA GLN A 159 13.69 0.01 10.81
C GLN A 159 12.59 -0.38 9.85
N VAL A 160 11.64 -1.20 10.30
CA VAL A 160 10.52 -1.66 9.47
C VAL A 160 9.26 -0.90 9.84
N LEU A 161 8.60 -0.33 8.83
CA LEU A 161 7.33 0.39 8.96
C LEU A 161 6.25 -0.28 8.12
N SER A 162 5.01 -0.20 8.57
CA SER A 162 3.82 -0.53 7.79
C SER A 162 3.14 0.76 7.31
N ASN A 163 2.91 0.88 6.00
CA ASN A 163 2.21 1.99 5.39
C ASN A 163 1.23 1.48 4.33
N PRO A 164 0.15 0.81 4.76
CA PRO A 164 -0.79 0.18 3.86
C PRO A 164 -1.52 1.19 2.97
N GLU A 165 -1.96 0.72 1.82
CA GLU A 165 -2.62 1.50 0.81
C GLU A 165 -4.15 1.41 0.90
N PHE A 166 -4.84 2.54 0.72
CA PHE A 166 -6.31 2.63 0.73
C PHE A 166 -6.88 3.17 -0.59
N LEU A 167 -6.12 3.09 -1.67
CA LEU A 167 -6.54 3.55 -3.01
C LEU A 167 -7.71 2.73 -3.55
N ALA A 168 -8.55 3.39 -4.35
CA ALA A 168 -9.51 2.75 -5.21
C ALA A 168 -9.10 2.89 -6.68
N GLU A 169 -9.35 1.84 -7.47
CA GLU A 169 -9.11 1.86 -8.92
C GLU A 169 -9.98 2.95 -9.57
N GLY A 170 -9.39 3.77 -10.44
CA GLY A 170 -10.03 4.91 -11.09
C GLY A 170 -9.96 6.22 -10.31
N THR A 171 -9.51 6.22 -9.04
CA THR A 171 -9.33 7.41 -8.21
C THR A 171 -7.97 7.47 -7.50
N ALA A 172 -7.06 6.55 -7.84
CA ALA A 172 -5.82 6.35 -7.10
C ALA A 172 -4.98 7.63 -6.95
N VAL A 173 -4.82 8.43 -8.00
CA VAL A 173 -4.06 9.68 -7.92
C VAL A 173 -4.78 10.71 -7.05
N SER A 174 -6.09 10.83 -7.16
CA SER A 174 -6.89 11.72 -6.31
C SER A 174 -6.81 11.32 -4.85
N ASP A 175 -6.87 10.00 -4.57
CA ASP A 175 -6.78 9.45 -3.21
C ASP A 175 -5.38 9.66 -2.61
N LEU A 176 -4.32 9.63 -3.42
CA LEU A 176 -2.95 9.94 -2.99
C LEU A 176 -2.75 11.42 -2.70
N LEU A 177 -3.33 12.29 -3.52
CA LEU A 177 -3.23 13.75 -3.36
C LEU A 177 -4.09 14.26 -2.20
N ASN A 178 -5.28 13.68 -2.00
CA ASN A 178 -6.25 14.10 -1.00
C ASN A 178 -6.77 12.89 -0.20
N PRO A 179 -5.92 12.16 0.52
CA PRO A 179 -6.34 10.96 1.22
C PRO A 179 -7.34 11.27 2.34
N ASP A 180 -8.29 10.36 2.55
CA ASP A 180 -9.10 10.36 3.78
C ASP A 180 -8.20 10.20 5.00
N ARG A 181 -7.18 9.35 4.89
CA ARG A 181 -6.14 9.11 5.90
C ARG A 181 -4.86 8.52 5.29
N VAL A 182 -3.74 8.77 5.94
CA VAL A 182 -2.48 8.04 5.78
C VAL A 182 -2.23 7.28 7.07
N LEU A 183 -1.96 5.97 7.00
CA LEU A 183 -1.68 5.14 8.16
C LEU A 183 -0.22 4.71 8.15
N ILE A 184 0.47 4.92 9.27
CA ILE A 184 1.88 4.56 9.45
C ILE A 184 2.02 3.79 10.75
N GLY A 185 2.42 2.52 10.64
CA GLY A 185 2.73 1.66 11.78
C GLY A 185 4.23 1.51 11.97
N GLY A 186 4.68 1.56 13.21
CA GLY A 186 6.08 1.34 13.54
C GLY A 186 6.29 0.75 14.93
N SER A 187 7.55 0.37 15.21
CA SER A 187 7.97 -0.07 16.55
C SER A 187 7.90 1.08 17.54
N GLU A 188 7.61 0.76 18.81
CA GLU A 188 7.61 1.72 19.92
C GLU A 188 9.04 2.10 20.38
N GLU A 189 10.06 1.36 19.93
CA GLU A 189 11.46 1.66 20.19
C GLU A 189 11.87 3.03 19.59
N GLU A 190 12.88 3.67 20.17
CA GLU A 190 13.34 5.00 19.75
C GLU A 190 13.66 5.07 18.26
N GLY A 191 14.36 4.06 17.71
CA GLY A 191 14.69 3.97 16.29
C GLY A 191 13.44 3.85 15.40
N GLY A 192 12.46 3.03 15.82
CA GLY A 192 11.19 2.88 15.13
C GLY A 192 10.39 4.17 15.11
N GLN A 193 10.33 4.87 16.24
CA GLN A 193 9.63 6.16 16.34
C GLN A 193 10.33 7.25 15.51
N ALA A 194 11.66 7.23 15.41
CA ALA A 194 12.40 8.14 14.54
C ALA A 194 12.08 7.87 13.05
N ALA A 195 11.98 6.59 12.66
CA ALA A 195 11.59 6.20 11.31
C ALA A 195 10.13 6.58 10.98
N VAL A 196 9.20 6.39 11.93
CA VAL A 196 7.80 6.85 11.80
C VAL A 196 7.76 8.35 11.55
N ARG A 197 8.46 9.15 12.36
CA ARG A 197 8.52 10.60 12.15
C ARG A 197 9.08 10.97 10.79
N ALA A 198 10.12 10.30 10.30
CA ALA A 198 10.69 10.56 8.98
C ALA A 198 9.66 10.36 7.85
N LEU A 199 8.85 9.29 7.93
CA LEU A 199 7.79 9.05 6.94
C LEU A 199 6.62 10.02 7.10
N VAL A 200 6.24 10.38 8.32
CA VAL A 200 5.24 11.42 8.61
C VAL A 200 5.63 12.75 7.96
N GLU A 201 6.91 13.17 8.09
CA GLU A 201 7.39 14.43 7.49
C GLU A 201 7.34 14.43 5.96
N ILE A 202 7.49 13.27 5.32
CA ILE A 202 7.30 13.15 3.87
C ILE A 202 5.84 13.42 3.50
N TYR A 203 4.89 12.70 4.11
CA TYR A 203 3.47 12.87 3.80
C TYR A 203 2.93 14.24 4.23
N ALA A 204 3.40 14.81 5.33
CA ALA A 204 2.97 16.11 5.84
C ALA A 204 3.29 17.29 4.88
N ARG A 205 4.05 17.07 3.82
CA ARG A 205 4.29 18.07 2.78
C ARG A 205 3.05 18.42 1.96
N TRP A 206 2.05 17.54 1.91
CA TRP A 206 0.80 17.77 1.18
C TRP A 206 -0.45 17.24 1.88
N VAL A 207 -0.29 16.41 2.90
CA VAL A 207 -1.40 15.86 3.68
C VAL A 207 -1.47 16.56 5.03
N ASP A 208 -2.66 17.00 5.42
CA ASP A 208 -2.86 17.57 6.76
C ASP A 208 -2.44 16.55 7.84
N ARG A 209 -1.71 17.01 8.84
CA ARG A 209 -1.19 16.13 9.91
C ARG A 209 -2.30 15.42 10.69
N SER A 210 -3.50 15.99 10.79
CA SER A 210 -4.65 15.37 11.43
C SER A 210 -5.16 14.13 10.71
N LYS A 211 -4.80 13.97 9.42
CA LYS A 211 -5.12 12.80 8.60
C LYS A 211 -3.99 11.76 8.59
N ILE A 212 -2.85 12.03 9.20
CA ILE A 212 -1.73 11.09 9.30
C ILE A 212 -1.80 10.38 10.65
N LEU A 213 -2.24 9.13 10.62
CA LEU A 213 -2.43 8.30 11.81
C LEU A 213 -1.19 7.45 12.04
N THR A 214 -0.65 7.49 13.26
CA THR A 214 0.45 6.62 13.68
C THR A 214 -0.05 5.56 14.66
N THR A 215 0.37 4.32 14.46
CA THR A 215 -0.04 3.18 15.30
C THR A 215 1.14 2.24 15.54
N ASN A 216 0.95 1.23 16.39
CA ASN A 216 1.87 0.09 16.37
C ASN A 216 1.77 -0.64 15.01
N ILE A 217 2.81 -1.36 14.66
CA ILE A 217 2.96 -1.94 13.33
C ILE A 217 1.86 -2.98 12.99
N TRP A 218 1.46 -3.80 13.97
CA TRP A 218 0.46 -4.84 13.76
C TRP A 218 -0.96 -4.29 13.60
N SER A 219 -1.28 -3.20 14.31
CA SER A 219 -2.55 -2.50 14.12
C SER A 219 -2.63 -1.89 12.72
N SER A 220 -1.52 -1.35 12.20
CA SER A 220 -1.46 -0.83 10.84
C SER A 220 -1.72 -1.93 9.81
N GLU A 221 -1.01 -3.05 9.89
CA GLU A 221 -1.19 -4.20 8.97
C GLU A 221 -2.65 -4.71 9.00
N LEU A 222 -3.20 -4.93 10.20
CA LEU A 222 -4.56 -5.47 10.32
C LEU A 222 -5.64 -4.49 9.84
N SER A 223 -5.41 -3.18 10.00
CA SER A 223 -6.39 -2.15 9.64
C SER A 223 -6.78 -2.18 8.16
N LYS A 224 -5.84 -2.49 7.25
CA LYS A 224 -6.15 -2.59 5.82
C LYS A 224 -7.08 -3.74 5.51
N LEU A 225 -6.79 -4.94 6.02
CA LEU A 225 -7.64 -6.12 5.82
C LEU A 225 -9.03 -5.90 6.44
N THR A 226 -9.06 -5.33 7.64
CA THR A 226 -10.31 -5.01 8.34
C THR A 226 -11.15 -4.01 7.55
N ALA A 227 -10.55 -2.93 7.03
CA ALA A 227 -11.27 -1.95 6.22
C ALA A 227 -11.93 -2.59 4.99
N ASN A 228 -11.19 -3.42 4.25
CA ASN A 228 -11.73 -4.11 3.08
C ASN A 228 -12.85 -5.10 3.46
N ALA A 229 -12.74 -5.81 4.60
CA ALA A 229 -13.79 -6.70 5.09
C ALA A 229 -15.07 -5.93 5.45
N PHE A 230 -14.97 -4.77 6.10
CA PHE A 230 -16.12 -3.91 6.42
C PHE A 230 -16.80 -3.34 5.17
N LEU A 231 -16.02 -2.93 4.17
CA LEU A 231 -16.58 -2.46 2.89
C LEU A 231 -17.35 -3.58 2.16
N ALA A 232 -16.76 -4.78 2.08
CA ALA A 232 -17.41 -5.93 1.48
C ALA A 232 -18.67 -6.38 2.26
N GLN A 233 -18.65 -6.31 3.59
CA GLN A 233 -19.81 -6.58 4.43
C GLN A 233 -20.98 -5.63 4.11
N ARG A 234 -20.71 -4.34 3.88
CA ARG A 234 -21.75 -3.37 3.51
C ARG A 234 -22.43 -3.74 2.19
N VAL A 235 -21.64 -4.10 1.17
CA VAL A 235 -22.18 -4.56 -0.11
C VAL A 235 -23.02 -5.85 0.07
N SER A 236 -22.51 -6.81 0.85
CA SER A 236 -23.26 -8.06 1.12
C SER A 236 -24.54 -7.78 1.89
N SER A 237 -24.53 -6.86 2.84
CA SER A 237 -25.71 -6.49 3.64
C SER A 237 -26.80 -5.85 2.79
N ILE A 238 -26.46 -4.87 1.93
CA ILE A 238 -27.46 -4.24 1.07
C ILE A 238 -28.01 -5.22 0.01
N ASN A 239 -27.17 -6.15 -0.49
CA ASN A 239 -27.63 -7.21 -1.38
C ASN A 239 -28.62 -8.18 -0.70
N ALA A 240 -28.41 -8.52 0.57
CA ALA A 240 -29.37 -9.30 1.33
C ALA A 240 -30.72 -8.56 1.49
N ILE A 241 -30.68 -7.25 1.73
CA ILE A 241 -31.88 -6.41 1.78
C ILE A 241 -32.57 -6.30 0.42
N SER A 242 -31.82 -6.23 -0.70
CA SER A 242 -32.43 -6.19 -2.04
C SER A 242 -33.30 -7.42 -2.33
N ALA A 243 -32.88 -8.60 -1.88
CA ALA A 243 -33.70 -9.82 -2.02
C ALA A 243 -35.01 -9.74 -1.23
N LEU A 244 -35.02 -9.07 -0.08
CA LEU A 244 -36.25 -8.79 0.68
C LEU A 244 -37.14 -7.76 -0.04
N CYS A 245 -36.53 -6.72 -0.64
CA CYS A 245 -37.23 -5.71 -1.43
C CYS A 245 -38.01 -6.34 -2.59
N GLU A 246 -37.43 -7.28 -3.33
CA GLU A 246 -38.08 -8.02 -4.41
C GLU A 246 -39.36 -8.76 -3.95
N LYS A 247 -39.44 -9.19 -2.71
CA LYS A 247 -40.58 -9.90 -2.15
C LYS A 247 -41.62 -8.99 -1.51
N SER A 248 -41.18 -7.84 -0.95
CA SER A 248 -42.06 -6.92 -0.23
C SER A 248 -42.61 -5.79 -1.09
N GLY A 249 -42.06 -5.57 -2.29
CA GLY A 249 -42.38 -4.43 -3.14
C GLY A 249 -41.70 -3.13 -2.71
N ALA A 250 -40.74 -3.20 -1.79
CA ALA A 250 -39.89 -2.05 -1.42
C ALA A 250 -38.80 -1.79 -2.48
N ASP A 251 -38.26 -0.58 -2.53
CA ASP A 251 -37.17 -0.17 -3.40
C ASP A 251 -35.86 -0.12 -2.61
N VAL A 252 -34.86 -0.87 -3.05
CA VAL A 252 -33.57 -0.98 -2.36
C VAL A 252 -32.78 0.32 -2.43
N ASP A 253 -32.90 1.11 -3.50
CA ASP A 253 -32.20 2.40 -3.63
C ASP A 253 -32.80 3.46 -2.69
N GLU A 254 -34.13 3.42 -2.48
CA GLU A 254 -34.80 4.27 -1.49
C GLU A 254 -34.34 3.92 -0.07
N ILE A 255 -34.27 2.61 0.24
CA ILE A 255 -33.76 2.15 1.54
C ILE A 255 -32.30 2.57 1.73
N ALA A 256 -31.45 2.32 0.73
CA ALA A 256 -30.04 2.69 0.79
C ALA A 256 -29.85 4.19 1.01
N ARG A 257 -30.65 5.04 0.34
CA ARG A 257 -30.66 6.48 0.53
C ARG A 257 -31.11 6.86 1.95
N ALA A 258 -32.20 6.25 2.43
CA ALA A 258 -32.74 6.56 3.76
C ALA A 258 -31.76 6.20 4.88
N ILE A 259 -31.21 4.98 4.88
CA ILE A 259 -30.25 4.56 5.91
C ILE A 259 -28.88 5.25 5.74
N GLY A 260 -28.50 5.62 4.51
CA GLY A 260 -27.26 6.33 4.21
C GLY A 260 -27.24 7.78 4.74
N MET A 261 -28.41 8.38 5.05
CA MET A 261 -28.50 9.69 5.71
C MET A 261 -28.16 9.63 7.21
N ASP A 262 -28.20 8.46 7.84
CA ASP A 262 -27.71 8.31 9.21
C ASP A 262 -26.17 8.41 9.20
N SER A 263 -25.64 9.41 9.90
CA SER A 263 -24.20 9.67 9.97
C SER A 263 -23.38 8.52 10.53
N ARG A 264 -23.99 7.63 11.31
CA ARG A 264 -23.37 6.41 11.85
C ARG A 264 -23.18 5.34 10.78
N ILE A 265 -24.01 5.37 9.73
CA ILE A 265 -23.97 4.46 8.59
C ILE A 265 -23.24 5.10 7.42
N GLY A 266 -23.69 6.26 6.96
CA GLY A 266 -23.17 6.97 5.79
C GLY A 266 -23.55 6.30 4.45
N PRO A 267 -23.50 7.01 3.32
CA PRO A 267 -24.09 6.58 2.05
C PRO A 267 -23.21 5.65 1.19
N LYS A 268 -21.90 5.52 1.52
CA LYS A 268 -20.96 4.78 0.68
C LYS A 268 -21.14 3.26 0.83
N PHE A 269 -20.93 2.50 -0.26
CA PHE A 269 -21.01 1.03 -0.30
C PHE A 269 -22.39 0.45 0.03
N LEU A 270 -23.46 1.15 -0.32
CA LEU A 270 -24.86 0.74 -0.14
C LEU A 270 -25.60 0.53 -1.48
N LYS A 271 -24.88 0.33 -2.59
CA LYS A 271 -25.52 0.01 -3.88
C LYS A 271 -25.61 -1.52 -4.04
N ALA A 272 -26.84 -2.02 -4.15
CA ALA A 272 -27.10 -3.42 -4.46
C ALA A 272 -26.68 -3.73 -5.90
N SER A 273 -26.08 -4.90 -6.10
CA SER A 273 -25.63 -5.39 -7.40
C SER A 273 -25.39 -6.90 -7.33
N VAL A 274 -24.76 -7.47 -8.36
CA VAL A 274 -24.35 -8.89 -8.38
C VAL A 274 -23.35 -9.30 -7.29
N GLY A 275 -22.87 -8.35 -6.51
CA GLY A 275 -21.86 -8.53 -5.46
C GLY A 275 -20.75 -7.51 -5.57
N PHE A 276 -19.56 -7.84 -5.07
CA PHE A 276 -18.37 -7.04 -5.25
C PHE A 276 -17.39 -7.74 -6.21
N GLY A 277 -16.69 -6.95 -7.04
CA GLY A 277 -15.66 -7.41 -7.95
C GLY A 277 -14.27 -7.00 -7.49
N GLY A 278 -13.31 -7.24 -8.40
CA GLY A 278 -11.89 -6.94 -8.15
C GLY A 278 -11.18 -8.01 -7.31
N SER A 279 -9.87 -8.09 -7.47
CA SER A 279 -9.05 -9.10 -6.78
C SER A 279 -8.85 -8.83 -5.30
N CYS A 280 -9.03 -7.57 -4.84
CA CYS A 280 -8.64 -7.16 -3.50
C CYS A 280 -9.57 -7.67 -2.41
N PHE A 281 -10.89 -7.46 -2.52
CA PHE A 281 -11.82 -7.83 -1.46
C PHE A 281 -11.81 -9.33 -1.18
N GLN A 282 -11.93 -10.17 -2.22
CA GLN A 282 -11.93 -11.62 -2.04
C GLN A 282 -10.64 -12.10 -1.38
N LYS A 283 -9.50 -11.67 -1.89
CA LYS A 283 -8.18 -12.04 -1.37
C LYS A 283 -8.02 -11.64 0.10
N ASP A 284 -8.37 -10.41 0.43
CA ASP A 284 -8.16 -9.85 1.76
C ASP A 284 -9.11 -10.48 2.79
N ILE A 285 -10.37 -10.75 2.42
CA ILE A 285 -11.33 -11.45 3.28
C ILE A 285 -10.87 -12.88 3.56
N LEU A 286 -10.46 -13.63 2.52
CA LEU A 286 -9.97 -15.00 2.68
C LEU A 286 -8.72 -15.03 3.57
N ASN A 287 -7.82 -14.07 3.39
CA ASN A 287 -6.64 -13.94 4.22
C ASN A 287 -6.99 -13.61 5.69
N LEU A 288 -7.93 -12.70 5.92
CA LEU A 288 -8.41 -12.37 7.27
C LEU A 288 -9.06 -13.59 7.95
N VAL A 289 -9.87 -14.37 7.23
CA VAL A 289 -10.46 -15.62 7.74
C VAL A 289 -9.37 -16.64 8.07
N TYR A 290 -8.35 -16.77 7.22
CA TYR A 290 -7.21 -17.66 7.49
C TYR A 290 -6.46 -17.25 8.75
N ILE A 291 -6.15 -15.96 8.90
CA ILE A 291 -5.50 -15.40 10.10
C ILE A 291 -6.34 -15.71 11.34
N ALA A 292 -7.65 -15.40 11.32
CA ALA A 292 -8.53 -15.64 12.46
C ALA A 292 -8.61 -17.12 12.88
N ARG A 293 -8.50 -18.05 11.94
CA ARG A 293 -8.45 -19.50 12.22
C ARG A 293 -7.11 -19.97 12.78
N SER A 294 -6.05 -19.17 12.60
CA SER A 294 -4.71 -19.51 13.07
C SER A 294 -4.45 -19.09 14.51
N TYR A 295 -5.32 -18.26 15.07
CA TYR A 295 -5.35 -17.86 16.51
C TYR A 295 -6.49 -18.54 17.25
#